data_f613792b2ec6a3c84d035efa40829da7
#
_entry.id   f613792b2ec6a3c84d035efa40829da7
#
_cell.length_a   1.000
_cell.length_b   1.000
_cell.length_c   1.000
_cell.angle_alpha   90.00
_cell.angle_beta   90.00
_cell.angle_gamma   90.00
#
_symmetry.space_group_name_H-M   'P 1'
#
loop_
_entity.id
_entity.type
_entity.pdbx_description
1 polymer ?
#
loop_
_entity_poly.entity_id
_entity_poly.type
_entity_poly.pdbx_seq_one_letter_code
_entity_poly.pdbx_strand_id
1 'polypeptide(L)'
;MVMKKYKIGYTSGVFDLFHIGHLNILRKAKEQCEFLIVAVSTDELVRKYKNKAPVIPYEERAAIENSIKYVDKVVSQNNRDKMSAYMKYNFDVMFVGDDWKGNHLWIKLEEELKSKGSEIMYFAYTNKVSSTLLREVLNKIKEE
;
A
#
# COMPACT_ATOMS: atom_id res chain seq x y z
N MET A 1 -10.07 7.21 25.55
CA MET A 1 -10.36 6.74 24.18
C MET A 1 -9.75 7.71 23.18
N VAL A 2 -8.88 7.22 22.32
CA VAL A 2 -8.23 8.05 21.30
C VAL A 2 -9.14 8.14 20.08
N MET A 3 -9.57 9.36 19.74
CA MET A 3 -10.35 9.58 18.52
C MET A 3 -9.43 9.52 17.32
N LYS A 4 -9.81 8.71 16.34
CA LYS A 4 -9.06 8.59 15.11
C LYS A 4 -9.34 9.78 14.20
N LYS A 5 -8.29 10.27 13.54
CA LYS A 5 -8.36 11.50 12.73
C LYS A 5 -9.23 11.36 11.48
N TYR A 6 -9.24 10.17 10.87
CA TYR A 6 -9.96 9.93 9.61
C TYR A 6 -10.96 8.80 9.77
N LYS A 7 -12.05 8.87 9.01
CA LYS A 7 -13.05 7.81 8.99
C LYS A 7 -12.60 6.65 8.10
N ILE A 8 -12.27 6.93 6.85
CA ILE A 8 -11.87 5.93 5.87
C ILE A 8 -10.44 6.20 5.40
N GLY A 9 -9.57 5.23 5.60
CA GLY A 9 -8.20 5.26 5.11
C GLY A 9 -7.99 4.26 3.99
N TYR A 10 -7.06 4.55 3.10
CA TYR A 10 -6.74 3.73 1.93
C TYR A 10 -5.23 3.61 1.80
N THR A 11 -4.77 2.42 1.48
CA THR A 11 -3.38 2.22 1.09
C THR A 11 -3.32 1.15 0.00
N SER A 12 -2.32 1.22 -0.85
CA SER A 12 -2.16 0.26 -1.93
C SER A 12 -0.72 -0.21 -2.03
N GLY A 13 -0.52 -1.40 -2.52
CA GLY A 13 0.82 -1.94 -2.71
C GLY A 13 0.78 -3.34 -3.27
N VAL A 14 1.97 -3.87 -3.56
CA VAL A 14 2.13 -5.24 -4.02
C VAL A 14 2.06 -6.21 -2.83
N PHE A 15 2.67 -5.85 -1.71
CA PHE A 15 2.74 -6.66 -0.49
C PHE A 15 3.29 -8.06 -0.74
N ASP A 16 4.30 -8.14 -1.61
CA ASP A 16 4.98 -9.40 -1.91
C ASP A 16 5.98 -9.73 -0.79
N LEU A 17 6.11 -11.02 -0.46
CA LEU A 17 6.99 -11.49 0.63
C LEU A 17 6.71 -10.69 1.92
N PHE A 18 5.47 -10.76 2.38
CA PHE A 18 4.98 -9.97 3.51
C PHE A 18 5.94 -10.03 4.70
N HIS A 19 6.31 -8.87 5.23
CA HIS A 19 7.29 -8.76 6.31
C HIS A 19 6.90 -7.64 7.29
N ILE A 20 7.74 -7.45 8.31
CA ILE A 20 7.47 -6.49 9.40
C ILE A 20 7.29 -5.05 8.89
N GLY A 21 7.98 -4.67 7.81
CA GLY A 21 7.81 -3.35 7.21
C GLY A 21 6.38 -3.12 6.72
N HIS A 22 5.80 -4.11 6.06
CA HIS A 22 4.40 -4.08 5.63
C HIS A 22 3.46 -3.99 6.84
N LEU A 23 3.68 -4.82 7.84
CA LEU A 23 2.83 -4.84 9.03
C LEU A 23 2.86 -3.51 9.77
N ASN A 24 4.03 -2.89 9.90
CA ASN A 24 4.17 -1.60 10.57
C ASN A 24 3.40 -0.49 9.86
N ILE A 25 3.42 -0.46 8.53
CA ILE A 25 2.65 0.52 7.75
C ILE A 25 1.16 0.33 7.99
N LEU A 26 0.68 -0.91 7.95
CA LEU A 26 -0.73 -1.21 8.18
C LEU A 26 -1.18 -0.83 9.59
N ARG A 27 -0.34 -1.11 10.58
CA ARG A 27 -0.62 -0.74 11.98
C ARG A 27 -0.70 0.77 12.14
N LYS A 28 0.27 1.51 11.60
CA LYS A 28 0.30 2.98 11.67
C LYS A 28 -0.91 3.57 10.94
N ALA A 29 -1.26 3.02 9.79
CA ALA A 29 -2.42 3.47 9.03
C ALA A 29 -3.71 3.27 9.82
N LYS A 30 -3.88 2.10 10.42
CA LYS A 30 -5.08 1.81 11.20
C LYS A 30 -5.19 2.68 12.45
N GLU A 31 -4.09 3.09 13.04
CA GLU A 31 -4.08 4.03 14.16
C GLU A 31 -4.68 5.38 13.80
N GLN A 32 -4.66 5.75 12.51
CA GLN A 32 -5.13 7.05 12.03
C GLN A 32 -6.57 7.03 11.51
N CYS A 33 -7.17 5.87 11.25
CA CYS A 33 -8.50 5.80 10.66
C CYS A 33 -9.36 4.73 11.32
N GLU A 34 -10.67 4.89 11.17
CA GLU A 34 -11.64 3.94 11.72
C GLU A 34 -11.78 2.70 10.85
N PHE A 35 -11.69 2.87 9.52
CA PHE A 35 -11.87 1.80 8.55
C PHE A 35 -10.73 1.86 7.54
N LEU A 36 -9.94 0.79 7.43
CA LEU A 36 -8.78 0.74 6.54
C LEU A 36 -9.06 -0.19 5.35
N ILE A 37 -8.98 0.38 4.15
CA ILE A 37 -9.07 -0.34 2.88
C ILE A 37 -7.65 -0.56 2.35
N VAL A 38 -7.30 -1.79 2.04
CA VAL A 38 -6.00 -2.14 1.46
C VAL A 38 -6.21 -2.68 0.04
N ALA A 39 -5.62 -2.01 -0.93
CA ALA A 39 -5.68 -2.44 -2.33
C ALA A 39 -4.39 -3.18 -2.68
N VAL A 40 -4.53 -4.45 -3.06
CA VAL A 40 -3.40 -5.32 -3.40
C VAL A 40 -3.27 -5.36 -4.92
N SER A 41 -2.08 -5.05 -5.43
CA SER A 41 -1.82 -5.05 -6.88
C SER A 41 -1.96 -6.45 -7.47
N THR A 42 -2.69 -6.55 -8.58
CA THR A 42 -2.83 -7.83 -9.30
C THR A 42 -1.50 -8.24 -9.92
N ASP A 43 -1.33 -9.53 -10.19
CA ASP A 43 -0.12 -10.03 -10.85
C ASP A 43 0.05 -9.40 -12.22
N GLU A 44 -1.04 -9.22 -12.95
CA GLU A 44 -1.04 -8.59 -14.26
C GLU A 44 -0.53 -7.14 -14.19
N LEU A 45 -1.01 -6.36 -13.23
CA LEU A 45 -0.56 -4.99 -13.04
C LEU A 45 0.94 -4.93 -12.72
N VAL A 46 1.42 -5.79 -11.83
CA VAL A 46 2.84 -5.84 -11.44
C VAL A 46 3.72 -6.14 -12.65
N ARG A 47 3.31 -7.12 -13.48
CA ARG A 47 4.05 -7.44 -14.72
C ARG A 47 4.16 -6.26 -15.66
N LYS A 48 3.11 -5.46 -15.76
CA LYS A 48 3.08 -4.29 -16.66
C LYS A 48 4.11 -3.23 -16.29
N TYR A 49 4.25 -2.90 -15.01
CA TYR A 49 5.11 -1.79 -14.61
C TYR A 49 6.45 -2.21 -14.02
N LYS A 50 6.60 -3.45 -13.56
CA LYS A 50 7.88 -3.96 -13.04
C LYS A 50 8.56 -4.95 -13.97
N ASN A 51 7.88 -5.35 -15.03
CA ASN A 51 8.37 -6.31 -16.03
C ASN A 51 8.77 -7.66 -15.43
N LYS A 52 8.15 -8.04 -14.32
CA LYS A 52 8.30 -9.35 -13.67
C LYS A 52 7.11 -9.64 -12.76
N ALA A 53 6.82 -10.90 -12.54
CA ALA A 53 5.73 -11.32 -11.67
C ALA A 53 6.14 -11.22 -10.19
N PRO A 54 5.18 -11.02 -9.27
CA PRO A 54 5.45 -11.17 -7.84
C PRO A 54 5.88 -12.61 -7.53
N VAL A 55 6.62 -12.80 -6.44
CA VAL A 55 7.00 -14.13 -5.96
C VAL A 55 5.77 -14.88 -5.45
N ILE A 56 4.91 -14.20 -4.72
CA ILE A 56 3.68 -14.75 -4.15
C ILE A 56 2.50 -14.34 -5.05
N PRO A 57 1.68 -15.29 -5.54
CA PRO A 57 0.55 -14.92 -6.40
C PRO A 57 -0.50 -14.09 -5.66
N TYR A 58 -1.27 -13.32 -6.42
CA TYR A 58 -2.25 -12.35 -5.90
C TYR A 58 -3.19 -12.96 -4.85
N GLU A 59 -3.75 -14.13 -5.12
CA GLU A 59 -4.74 -14.76 -4.23
C GLU A 59 -4.17 -14.99 -2.83
N GLU A 60 -2.90 -15.37 -2.74
CA GLU A 60 -2.22 -15.59 -1.47
C GLU A 60 -1.85 -14.27 -0.80
N ARG A 61 -1.37 -13.29 -1.56
CA ARG A 61 -1.06 -11.96 -1.02
C ARG A 61 -2.32 -11.31 -0.44
N ALA A 62 -3.43 -11.38 -1.17
CA ALA A 62 -4.71 -10.83 -0.73
C ALA A 62 -5.23 -11.56 0.51
N ALA A 63 -5.08 -12.88 0.56
CA ALA A 63 -5.51 -13.69 1.70
C ALA A 63 -4.72 -13.32 2.97
N ILE A 64 -3.42 -13.12 2.84
CA ILE A 64 -2.57 -12.68 3.96
C ILE A 64 -3.03 -11.32 4.48
N GLU A 65 -3.24 -10.36 3.57
CA GLU A 65 -3.71 -9.03 3.95
C GLU A 65 -5.06 -9.08 4.64
N ASN A 66 -5.96 -9.91 4.13
CA ASN A 66 -7.30 -10.06 4.70
C ASN A 66 -7.28 -10.68 6.11
N SER A 67 -6.20 -11.34 6.48
CA SER A 67 -6.01 -11.96 7.79
C SER A 67 -5.35 -11.04 8.81
N ILE A 68 -4.89 -9.86 8.38
CA ILE A 68 -4.23 -8.89 9.26
C ILE A 68 -5.30 -8.13 10.05
N LYS A 69 -5.16 -8.11 11.37
CA LYS A 69 -6.15 -7.48 12.26
C LYS A 69 -6.35 -5.98 12.03
N TYR A 70 -5.39 -5.30 11.41
CA TYR A 70 -5.48 -3.86 11.14
C TYR A 70 -6.27 -3.54 9.86
N VAL A 71 -6.53 -4.54 9.03
CA VAL A 71 -7.16 -4.37 7.71
C VAL A 71 -8.66 -4.67 7.82
N ASP A 72 -9.49 -3.73 7.40
CA ASP A 72 -10.93 -3.90 7.41
C ASP A 72 -11.48 -4.43 6.09
N LYS A 73 -10.84 -4.08 4.98
CA LYS A 73 -11.27 -4.53 3.65
C LYS A 73 -10.10 -4.64 2.70
N VAL A 74 -10.02 -5.75 1.98
CA VAL A 74 -9.03 -5.96 0.92
C VAL A 74 -9.73 -5.84 -0.42
N VAL A 75 -9.13 -5.07 -1.34
CA VAL A 75 -9.62 -4.93 -2.72
C VAL A 75 -8.46 -5.13 -3.68
N SER A 76 -8.76 -5.41 -4.95
CA SER A 76 -7.72 -5.53 -5.97
C SER A 76 -7.34 -4.15 -6.53
N GLN A 77 -6.05 -3.93 -6.79
CA GLN A 77 -5.59 -2.77 -7.53
C GLN A 77 -5.26 -3.21 -8.95
N ASN A 78 -6.08 -2.78 -9.91
CA ASN A 78 -5.94 -3.17 -11.31
C ASN A 78 -5.20 -2.13 -12.15
N ASN A 79 -5.04 -0.92 -11.62
CA ASN A 79 -4.29 0.17 -12.25
C ASN A 79 -3.68 1.06 -11.17
N ARG A 80 -2.83 1.99 -11.58
CA ARG A 80 -2.10 2.85 -10.64
C ARG A 80 -2.71 4.26 -10.53
N ASP A 81 -3.88 4.47 -11.06
CA ASP A 81 -4.60 5.75 -11.00
C ASP A 81 -5.24 5.96 -9.63
N LYS A 82 -4.64 6.83 -8.82
CA LYS A 82 -5.09 7.09 -7.46
C LYS A 82 -6.39 7.90 -7.41
N MET A 83 -6.63 8.75 -8.41
CA MET A 83 -7.90 9.47 -8.49
C MET A 83 -9.05 8.53 -8.82
N SER A 84 -8.81 7.52 -9.66
CA SER A 84 -9.78 6.46 -9.93
C SER A 84 -10.14 5.71 -8.63
N ALA A 85 -9.13 5.39 -7.82
CA ALA A 85 -9.34 4.76 -6.51
C ALA A 85 -10.15 5.65 -5.58
N TYR A 86 -9.85 6.94 -5.54
CA TYR A 86 -10.61 7.91 -4.74
C TYR A 86 -12.08 7.95 -5.16
N MET A 87 -12.33 8.02 -6.46
CA MET A 87 -13.72 8.05 -6.98
C MET A 87 -14.50 6.79 -6.61
N LYS A 88 -13.81 5.66 -6.51
CA LYS A 88 -14.43 4.37 -6.19
C LYS A 88 -14.67 4.17 -4.71
N TYR A 89 -13.71 4.54 -3.87
CA TYR A 89 -13.74 4.25 -2.43
C TYR A 89 -14.02 5.44 -1.54
N ASN A 90 -13.92 6.64 -2.07
CA ASN A 90 -14.22 7.89 -1.36
C ASN A 90 -13.49 8.00 0.00
N PHE A 91 -12.22 7.66 0.02
CA PHE A 91 -11.42 7.68 1.25
C PHE A 91 -11.10 9.11 1.71
N ASP A 92 -10.88 9.26 3.01
CA ASP A 92 -10.52 10.56 3.61
C ASP A 92 -9.00 10.79 3.62
N VAL A 93 -8.23 9.72 3.60
CA VAL A 93 -6.77 9.77 3.61
C VAL A 93 -6.21 8.57 2.86
N MET A 94 -5.12 8.80 2.13
CA MET A 94 -4.32 7.74 1.51
C MET A 94 -2.97 7.69 2.19
N PHE A 95 -2.56 6.50 2.60
CA PHE A 95 -1.26 6.29 3.25
C PHE A 95 -0.26 5.75 2.24
N VAL A 96 0.92 6.35 2.21
CA VAL A 96 2.00 5.93 1.29
C VAL A 96 3.34 6.04 2.00
N GLY A 97 4.35 5.36 1.46
CA GLY A 97 5.73 5.53 1.91
C GLY A 97 6.28 6.89 1.50
N ASP A 98 7.25 7.38 2.25
CA ASP A 98 7.78 8.74 2.04
C ASP A 98 8.69 8.91 0.83
N ASP A 99 9.01 7.84 0.09
CA ASP A 99 9.75 7.89 -1.17
C ASP A 99 9.15 8.86 -2.18
N TRP A 100 7.84 9.00 -2.16
CA TRP A 100 7.09 9.79 -3.14
C TRP A 100 6.89 11.23 -2.71
N LYS A 101 7.22 11.56 -1.47
CA LYS A 101 7.05 12.91 -0.94
C LYS A 101 7.91 13.89 -1.72
N GLY A 102 7.31 14.97 -2.21
CA GLY A 102 8.01 15.98 -3.01
C GLY A 102 8.10 15.67 -4.51
N ASN A 103 7.67 14.47 -4.94
CA ASN A 103 7.60 14.14 -6.36
C ASN A 103 6.52 14.99 -7.04
N HIS A 104 6.81 15.49 -8.23
CA HIS A 104 5.90 16.34 -9.02
C HIS A 104 4.50 15.80 -9.17
N LEU A 105 4.38 14.53 -9.56
CA LEU A 105 3.08 13.90 -9.79
C LEU A 105 2.32 13.73 -8.48
N TRP A 106 3.03 13.45 -7.39
CA TRP A 106 2.42 13.28 -6.08
C TRP A 106 1.99 14.60 -5.45
N ILE A 107 2.73 15.68 -5.69
CA ILE A 107 2.32 17.03 -5.25
C ILE A 107 1.01 17.43 -5.94
N LYS A 108 0.91 17.17 -7.23
CA LYS A 108 -0.31 17.44 -8.00
C LYS A 108 -1.47 16.61 -7.49
N LEU A 109 -1.23 15.33 -7.21
CA LEU A 109 -2.23 14.42 -6.65
C LEU A 109 -2.71 14.91 -5.27
N GLU A 110 -1.78 15.35 -4.41
CA GLU A 110 -2.12 15.93 -3.10
C GLU A 110 -3.09 17.11 -3.24
N GLU A 111 -2.81 18.00 -4.18
CA GLU A 111 -3.65 19.18 -4.45
C GLU A 111 -5.03 18.78 -4.92
N GLU A 112 -5.13 17.82 -5.84
CA GLU A 112 -6.39 17.31 -6.33
C GLU A 112 -7.23 16.68 -5.22
N LEU A 113 -6.63 15.81 -4.43
CA LEU A 113 -7.31 15.15 -3.32
C LEU A 113 -7.77 16.17 -2.27
N LYS A 114 -6.91 17.14 -1.95
CA LYS A 114 -7.22 18.19 -0.97
C LYS A 114 -8.42 19.00 -1.43
N SER A 115 -8.53 19.30 -2.71
CA SER A 115 -9.68 20.05 -3.26
C SER A 115 -10.99 19.29 -3.09
N LYS A 116 -10.93 17.97 -2.89
CA LYS A 116 -12.09 17.09 -2.71
C LYS A 116 -12.27 16.66 -1.24
N GLY A 117 -11.46 17.17 -0.34
CA GLY A 117 -11.57 16.86 1.09
C GLY A 117 -10.78 15.64 1.55
N SER A 118 -9.86 15.15 0.73
CA SER A 118 -9.00 14.00 1.08
C SER A 118 -7.53 14.43 1.21
N GLU A 119 -6.73 13.62 1.87
CA GLU A 119 -5.32 13.93 2.14
C GLU A 119 -4.42 12.75 1.82
N ILE A 120 -3.11 13.01 1.70
CA ILE A 120 -2.08 11.97 1.64
C ILE A 120 -1.23 12.08 2.91
N MET A 121 -1.02 10.95 3.57
CA MET A 121 -0.14 10.86 4.74
C MET A 121 1.04 9.96 4.39
N TYR A 122 2.25 10.49 4.57
CA TYR A 122 3.49 9.76 4.25
C TYR A 122 4.07 9.13 5.50
N PHE A 123 4.49 7.88 5.39
CA PHE A 123 5.16 7.16 6.48
C PHE A 123 6.60 6.83 6.11
N ALA A 124 7.49 6.94 7.09
CA ALA A 124 8.87 6.49 6.94
C ALA A 124 8.91 4.96 6.88
N TYR A 125 9.80 4.42 6.05
CA TYR A 125 9.99 2.98 5.92
C TYR A 125 10.70 2.39 7.12
N THR A 126 10.41 1.10 7.37
CA THR A 126 11.20 0.28 8.28
C THR A 126 12.48 -0.14 7.54
N ASN A 127 13.63 0.36 7.98
CA ASN A 127 14.90 0.22 7.24
C ASN A 127 15.53 -1.17 7.26
N LYS A 128 15.01 -2.11 8.02
CA LYS A 128 15.67 -3.41 8.24
C LYS A 128 15.35 -4.49 7.21
N VAL A 129 14.16 -4.45 6.59
CA VAL A 129 13.69 -5.48 5.67
C VAL A 129 12.91 -4.84 4.52
N SER A 130 13.13 -5.32 3.29
CA SER A 130 12.33 -4.96 2.13
C SER A 130 12.11 -6.20 1.28
N SER A 131 11.05 -6.19 0.47
CA SER A 131 10.78 -7.29 -0.49
C SER A 131 11.90 -7.43 -1.51
N THR A 132 12.48 -6.30 -1.93
CA THR A 132 13.63 -6.31 -2.85
C THR A 132 14.83 -7.01 -2.23
N LEU A 133 15.16 -6.67 -0.98
CA LEU A 133 16.26 -7.32 -0.26
C LEU A 133 16.02 -8.82 -0.11
N LEU A 134 14.80 -9.22 0.25
CA LEU A 134 14.45 -10.63 0.39
C LEU A 134 14.61 -11.38 -0.92
N ARG A 135 14.21 -10.79 -2.05
CA ARG A 135 14.39 -11.38 -3.37
C ARG A 135 15.87 -11.57 -3.71
N GLU A 136 16.69 -10.57 -3.42
CA GLU A 136 18.14 -10.63 -3.67
C GLU A 136 18.77 -11.77 -2.89
N VAL A 137 18.41 -11.93 -1.62
CA VAL A 137 18.92 -13.03 -0.77
C VAL A 137 18.48 -14.38 -1.34
N LEU A 138 17.22 -14.53 -1.72
CA LEU A 138 16.71 -15.78 -2.29
C LEU A 138 17.40 -16.13 -3.62
N ASN A 139 17.66 -15.13 -4.46
CA ASN A 139 18.37 -15.35 -5.73
C ASN A 139 19.80 -15.80 -5.49
N LYS A 140 20.50 -15.23 -4.51
CA LYS A 140 21.86 -15.66 -4.12
C LYS A 140 21.87 -17.12 -3.67
N ILE A 141 20.90 -17.52 -2.87
CA ILE A 141 20.78 -18.91 -2.42
C ILE A 141 20.63 -19.86 -3.60
N LYS A 142 19.84 -19.47 -4.61
CA LYS A 142 19.64 -20.29 -5.81
C LYS A 142 20.91 -20.44 -6.66
N GLU A 143 21.78 -19.45 -6.65
CA GLU A 143 23.03 -19.45 -7.42
C GLU A 143 24.13 -20.31 -6.78
N GLU A 144 24.00 -20.62 -5.50
CA GLU A 144 24.91 -21.52 -4.79
C GLU A 144 24.57 -22.99 -5.06
#